data_399f5a28d2b5fb99501aa5fb5665d004
#
_entry.id   399f5a28d2b5fb99501aa5fb5665d004
#
_cell.length_a   1.000
_cell.length_b   1.000
_cell.length_c   1.000
_cell.angle_alpha   90.00
_cell.angle_beta   90.00
_cell.angle_gamma   90.00
#
_symmetry.space_group_name_H-M   'P 1'
#
loop_
_entity.id
_entity.type
_entity.pdbx_description
1 polymer ?
#
loop_
_entity_poly.entity_id
_entity_poly.type
_entity_poly.pdbx_seq_one_letter_code
_entity_poly.pdbx_strand_id
1 'polypeptide(L)'
;RLAEAVGKLAVGNGLEPGVNQGPLIDAKAMDRMQAQLADAVAKGGRIVSGGKPHALGGNFFTPTIIADASPDMAFAREEIFGPLAPVYRFATEAEAVALANDTEYGLAAYLYTRDIGRAFRVSGALEYGMVGVNEGIISCAEAPFGGVKESGVGREGSRYGMDEYSVMKYTCLGGLAG
;
A
#
# COMPACT_ATOMS: atom_id res chain seq x y z
N ARG A 1 -17.46 -3.26 -11.33
CA ARG A 1 -17.41 -1.96 -10.61
C ARG A 1 -15.98 -1.42 -10.52
N LEU A 2 -14.98 -2.20 -10.00
CA LEU A 2 -13.59 -1.71 -9.92
C LEU A 2 -13.05 -1.32 -11.30
N ALA A 3 -13.17 -2.18 -12.31
CA ALA A 3 -12.73 -1.90 -13.67
C ALA A 3 -13.43 -0.67 -14.30
N GLU A 4 -14.70 -0.48 -14.00
CA GLU A 4 -15.46 0.69 -14.43
C GLU A 4 -14.94 1.98 -13.77
N ALA A 5 -14.64 1.93 -12.48
CA ALA A 5 -14.07 3.08 -11.75
C ALA A 5 -12.66 3.42 -12.25
N VAL A 6 -11.81 2.41 -12.42
CA VAL A 6 -10.44 2.56 -12.92
C VAL A 6 -10.43 3.08 -14.37
N GLY A 7 -11.37 2.63 -15.21
CA GLY A 7 -11.52 3.11 -16.58
C GLY A 7 -11.94 4.60 -16.71
N LYS A 8 -12.40 5.21 -15.62
CA LYS A 8 -12.75 6.65 -15.58
C LYS A 8 -11.58 7.54 -15.14
N LEU A 9 -10.46 6.95 -14.72
CA LEU A 9 -9.28 7.72 -14.32
C LEU A 9 -8.67 8.43 -15.53
N ALA A 10 -8.56 9.74 -15.44
CA ALA A 10 -7.90 10.56 -16.44
C ALA A 10 -6.37 10.50 -16.23
N VAL A 11 -5.66 9.98 -17.23
CA VAL A 11 -4.20 9.94 -17.25
C VAL A 11 -3.67 11.15 -17.99
N GLY A 12 -2.75 11.90 -17.39
CA GLY A 12 -2.22 13.11 -18.00
C GLY A 12 -1.22 13.85 -17.14
N ASN A 13 -0.93 15.09 -17.50
CA ASN A 13 -0.10 15.97 -16.70
C ASN A 13 -0.86 16.37 -15.42
N GLY A 14 -0.29 16.06 -14.24
CA GLY A 14 -0.92 16.35 -12.94
C GLY A 14 -1.16 17.84 -12.64
N LEU A 15 -0.63 18.76 -13.43
CA LEU A 15 -0.93 20.19 -13.33
C LEU A 15 -2.23 20.58 -14.07
N GLU A 16 -2.80 19.68 -14.86
CA GLU A 16 -4.03 19.92 -15.59
C GLU A 16 -5.27 19.56 -14.73
N PRO A 17 -6.32 20.38 -14.74
CA PRO A 17 -7.54 20.08 -13.99
C PRO A 17 -8.17 18.76 -14.41
N GLY A 18 -8.60 17.95 -13.43
CA GLY A 18 -9.31 16.69 -13.67
C GLY A 18 -8.40 15.48 -13.95
N VAL A 19 -7.09 15.65 -14.05
CA VAL A 19 -6.15 14.53 -14.13
C VAL A 19 -6.08 13.81 -12.79
N ASN A 20 -6.19 12.48 -12.83
CA ASN A 20 -6.17 11.61 -11.66
C ASN A 20 -4.84 10.86 -11.51
N GLN A 21 -4.14 10.59 -12.61
CA GLN A 21 -2.90 9.83 -12.63
C GLN A 21 -1.86 10.50 -13.54
N GLY A 22 -0.70 10.80 -12.96
CA GLY A 22 0.49 11.29 -13.67
C GLY A 22 1.34 10.16 -14.28
N PRO A 23 2.54 10.49 -14.78
CA PRO A 23 3.51 9.51 -15.28
C PRO A 23 4.19 8.75 -14.11
N LEU A 24 4.79 7.61 -14.44
CA LEU A 24 5.79 6.97 -13.59
C LEU A 24 7.05 7.84 -13.51
N ILE A 25 7.86 7.61 -12.48
CA ILE A 25 9.02 8.45 -12.20
C ILE A 25 10.08 8.42 -13.32
N ASP A 26 10.34 7.25 -13.89
CA ASP A 26 11.38 7.05 -14.90
C ASP A 26 11.09 5.84 -15.82
N ALA A 27 11.99 5.62 -16.78
CA ALA A 27 11.92 4.48 -17.69
C ALA A 27 12.12 3.13 -16.98
N LYS A 28 12.91 3.09 -15.90
CA LYS A 28 13.11 1.85 -15.12
C LYS A 28 11.81 1.40 -14.43
N ALA A 29 11.01 2.37 -13.98
CA ALA A 29 9.68 2.07 -13.43
C ALA A 29 8.74 1.52 -14.52
N MET A 30 8.83 2.01 -15.75
CA MET A 30 8.11 1.45 -16.90
C MET A 30 8.51 0.01 -17.18
N ASP A 31 9.82 -0.27 -17.22
CA ASP A 31 10.36 -1.62 -17.47
C ASP A 31 9.91 -2.59 -16.36
N ARG A 32 9.99 -2.18 -15.08
CA ARG A 32 9.52 -2.97 -13.94
C ARG A 32 8.03 -3.29 -14.06
N MET A 33 7.19 -2.30 -14.37
CA MET A 33 5.75 -2.51 -14.56
C MET A 33 5.45 -3.55 -15.65
N GLN A 34 6.18 -3.47 -16.77
CA GLN A 34 6.01 -4.41 -17.88
C GLN A 34 6.50 -5.81 -17.51
N ALA A 35 7.62 -5.92 -16.78
CA ALA A 35 8.15 -7.20 -16.30
C ALA A 35 7.20 -7.89 -15.31
N GLN A 36 6.69 -7.16 -14.31
CA GLN A 36 5.71 -7.69 -13.34
C GLN A 36 4.41 -8.10 -14.03
N LEU A 37 3.96 -7.35 -15.03
CA LEU A 37 2.78 -7.70 -15.80
C LEU A 37 3.00 -8.97 -16.64
N ALA A 38 4.15 -9.09 -17.30
CA ALA A 38 4.51 -10.27 -18.09
C ALA A 38 4.62 -11.52 -17.21
N ASP A 39 5.26 -11.43 -16.04
CA ASP A 39 5.34 -12.49 -15.05
C ASP A 39 3.93 -12.94 -14.60
N ALA A 40 3.08 -12.00 -14.26
CA ALA A 40 1.72 -12.30 -13.83
C ALA A 40 0.90 -13.03 -14.90
N VAL A 41 0.98 -12.58 -16.15
CA VAL A 41 0.27 -13.23 -17.27
C VAL A 41 0.83 -14.64 -17.51
N ALA A 42 2.15 -14.81 -17.46
CA ALA A 42 2.79 -16.13 -17.61
C ALA A 42 2.38 -17.11 -16.51
N LYS A 43 2.05 -16.63 -15.33
CA LYS A 43 1.58 -17.41 -14.17
C LYS A 43 0.04 -17.51 -14.06
N GLY A 44 -0.69 -17.13 -15.11
CA GLY A 44 -2.14 -17.30 -15.20
C GLY A 44 -2.95 -16.09 -14.74
N GLY A 45 -2.32 -14.99 -14.37
CA GLY A 45 -3.00 -13.71 -14.11
C GLY A 45 -3.70 -13.19 -15.36
N ARG A 46 -4.89 -12.64 -15.17
CA ARG A 46 -5.74 -12.16 -16.27
C ARG A 46 -5.90 -10.65 -16.23
N ILE A 47 -5.42 -9.97 -17.27
CA ILE A 47 -5.61 -8.52 -17.42
C ILE A 47 -7.10 -8.23 -17.62
N VAL A 48 -7.68 -7.45 -16.73
CA VAL A 48 -9.09 -7.02 -16.78
C VAL A 48 -9.20 -5.64 -17.45
N SER A 49 -8.22 -4.78 -17.21
CA SER A 49 -8.17 -3.42 -17.75
C SER A 49 -6.71 -2.96 -17.84
N GLY A 50 -6.41 -2.08 -18.78
CA GLY A 50 -5.07 -1.49 -18.94
C GLY A 50 -4.05 -2.46 -19.53
N GLY A 51 -2.92 -2.64 -18.87
CA GLY A 51 -1.87 -3.60 -19.20
C GLY A 51 -0.90 -3.14 -20.29
N LYS A 52 -0.78 -1.85 -20.54
CA LYS A 52 0.10 -1.32 -21.60
C LYS A 52 0.52 0.13 -21.31
N PRO A 53 1.63 0.59 -21.92
CA PRO A 53 1.95 2.00 -21.96
C PRO A 53 0.77 2.84 -22.47
N HIS A 54 0.63 4.05 -21.93
CA HIS A 54 -0.44 4.97 -22.34
C HIS A 54 -0.13 5.64 -23.67
N ALA A 55 -1.15 6.07 -24.40
CA ALA A 55 -1.01 6.72 -25.71
C ALA A 55 -0.28 8.08 -25.67
N LEU A 56 -0.18 8.71 -24.50
CA LEU A 56 0.63 9.91 -24.27
C LEU A 56 2.14 9.67 -24.43
N GLY A 57 2.59 8.42 -24.44
CA GLY A 57 4.01 8.08 -24.53
C GLY A 57 4.80 8.38 -23.24
N GLY A 58 6.13 8.44 -23.34
CA GLY A 58 7.01 8.68 -22.20
C GLY A 58 6.78 7.66 -21.07
N ASN A 59 6.67 8.14 -19.84
CA ASN A 59 6.50 7.30 -18.65
C ASN A 59 5.02 7.12 -18.24
N PHE A 60 4.06 7.38 -19.11
CA PHE A 60 2.66 7.17 -18.80
C PHE A 60 2.26 5.70 -19.02
N PHE A 61 1.65 5.10 -18.00
CA PHE A 61 1.15 3.73 -18.04
C PHE A 61 -0.36 3.72 -17.78
N THR A 62 -1.09 2.85 -18.45
CA THR A 62 -2.55 2.75 -18.24
C THR A 62 -2.86 2.16 -16.87
N PRO A 63 -3.86 2.70 -16.13
CA PRO A 63 -4.34 2.07 -14.92
C PRO A 63 -4.75 0.61 -15.19
N THR A 64 -4.16 -0.31 -14.46
CA THR A 64 -4.19 -1.73 -14.79
C THR A 64 -4.78 -2.56 -13.65
N ILE A 65 -5.65 -3.50 -13.97
CA ILE A 65 -6.18 -4.48 -13.04
C ILE A 65 -5.82 -5.87 -13.54
N ILE A 66 -5.22 -6.69 -12.66
CA ILE A 66 -4.99 -8.12 -12.88
C ILE A 66 -5.87 -8.90 -11.92
N ALA A 67 -6.76 -9.71 -12.47
CA ALA A 67 -7.52 -10.70 -11.72
C ALA A 67 -6.77 -12.03 -11.65
N ASP A 68 -7.21 -12.88 -10.74
CA ASP A 68 -6.68 -14.23 -10.53
C ASP A 68 -5.16 -14.18 -10.15
N ALA A 69 -4.80 -13.14 -9.38
CA ALA A 69 -3.46 -13.01 -8.83
C ALA A 69 -3.15 -14.13 -7.82
N SER A 70 -1.89 -14.57 -7.80
CA SER A 70 -1.41 -15.61 -6.89
C SER A 70 -0.11 -15.21 -6.18
N PRO A 71 0.21 -15.82 -5.02
CA PRO A 71 1.40 -15.46 -4.21
C PRO A 71 2.76 -15.76 -4.88
N ASP A 72 2.79 -16.53 -5.95
CA ASP A 72 4.00 -16.86 -6.71
C ASP A 72 4.35 -15.82 -7.79
N MET A 73 3.47 -14.85 -8.03
CA MET A 73 3.71 -13.73 -8.94
C MET A 73 4.69 -12.73 -8.33
N ALA A 74 5.57 -12.14 -9.14
CA ALA A 74 6.64 -11.25 -8.69
C ALA A 74 6.14 -10.10 -7.78
N PHE A 75 5.04 -9.47 -8.14
CA PHE A 75 4.46 -8.36 -7.37
C PHE A 75 3.91 -8.78 -5.98
N ALA A 76 3.83 -10.08 -5.66
CA ALA A 76 3.48 -10.50 -4.31
C ALA A 76 4.64 -10.27 -3.30
N ARG A 77 5.86 -10.14 -3.79
CA ARG A 77 7.08 -9.91 -2.98
C ARG A 77 7.80 -8.61 -3.35
N GLU A 78 7.66 -8.14 -4.58
CA GLU A 78 8.26 -6.91 -5.07
C GLU A 78 7.24 -5.78 -5.09
N GLU A 79 7.60 -4.64 -4.50
CA GLU A 79 6.72 -3.46 -4.50
C GLU A 79 6.42 -3.00 -5.94
N ILE A 80 5.14 -2.85 -6.25
CA ILE A 80 4.69 -2.44 -7.59
C ILE A 80 5.09 -0.99 -7.90
N PHE A 81 4.86 -0.08 -6.99
CA PHE A 81 5.07 1.37 -7.12
C PHE A 81 4.62 1.94 -8.46
N GLY A 82 3.39 1.62 -8.84
CA GLY A 82 2.79 2.00 -10.11
C GLY A 82 1.30 1.64 -10.22
N PRO A 83 0.63 2.00 -11.32
CA PRO A 83 -0.81 1.87 -11.49
C PRO A 83 -1.24 0.44 -11.84
N LEU A 84 -0.81 -0.54 -11.08
CA LEU A 84 -1.15 -1.95 -11.23
C LEU A 84 -1.81 -2.46 -9.95
N ALA A 85 -3.03 -2.94 -10.06
CA ALA A 85 -3.83 -3.47 -8.97
C ALA A 85 -4.04 -4.99 -9.15
N PRO A 86 -3.24 -5.84 -8.49
CA PRO A 86 -3.49 -7.28 -8.43
C PRO A 86 -4.66 -7.58 -7.50
N VAL A 87 -5.54 -8.47 -7.93
CA VAL A 87 -6.74 -8.88 -7.19
C VAL A 87 -6.66 -10.37 -6.89
N TYR A 88 -6.53 -10.68 -5.61
CA TYR A 88 -6.52 -12.04 -5.09
C TYR A 88 -7.93 -12.45 -4.67
N ARG A 89 -8.23 -13.74 -4.77
CA ARG A 89 -9.48 -14.32 -4.26
C ARG A 89 -9.23 -14.94 -2.90
N PHE A 90 -10.21 -14.89 -2.05
CA PHE A 90 -10.23 -15.63 -0.79
C PHE A 90 -11.66 -16.11 -0.51
N ALA A 91 -11.78 -17.18 0.26
CA ALA A 91 -13.07 -17.77 0.63
C ALA A 91 -13.47 -17.41 2.08
N THR A 92 -12.50 -17.23 2.97
CA THR A 92 -12.74 -16.98 4.39
C THR A 92 -11.98 -15.75 4.92
N GLU A 93 -12.47 -15.17 6.02
CA GLU A 93 -11.80 -14.07 6.73
C GLU A 93 -10.38 -14.47 7.17
N ALA A 94 -10.20 -15.69 7.65
CA ALA A 94 -8.89 -16.19 8.06
C ALA A 94 -7.90 -16.29 6.89
N GLU A 95 -8.36 -16.75 5.73
CA GLU A 95 -7.56 -16.80 4.50
C GLU A 95 -7.16 -15.40 4.04
N ALA A 96 -8.09 -14.45 4.06
CA ALA A 96 -7.80 -13.05 3.70
C ALA A 96 -6.72 -12.43 4.59
N VAL A 97 -6.80 -12.66 5.91
CA VAL A 97 -5.81 -12.18 6.88
C VAL A 97 -4.46 -12.87 6.66
N ALA A 98 -4.46 -14.19 6.44
CA ALA A 98 -3.23 -14.94 6.18
C ALA A 98 -2.51 -14.43 4.90
N LEU A 99 -3.26 -14.25 3.81
CA LEU A 99 -2.72 -13.69 2.56
C LEU A 99 -2.19 -12.26 2.73
N ALA A 100 -2.92 -11.43 3.49
CA ALA A 100 -2.50 -10.05 3.73
C ALA A 100 -1.22 -9.96 4.57
N ASN A 101 -1.03 -10.89 5.51
CA ASN A 101 0.14 -10.93 6.40
C ASN A 101 1.35 -11.67 5.79
N ASP A 102 1.16 -12.39 4.66
CA ASP A 102 2.23 -13.12 3.97
C ASP A 102 3.15 -12.17 3.18
N THR A 103 3.80 -11.29 3.89
CA THR A 103 4.79 -10.33 3.39
C THR A 103 5.76 -9.95 4.50
N GLU A 104 7.00 -9.63 4.13
CA GLU A 104 7.99 -9.03 5.04
C GLU A 104 7.69 -7.58 5.41
N TYR A 105 6.78 -6.93 4.72
CA TYR A 105 6.40 -5.53 4.94
C TYR A 105 5.13 -5.39 5.77
N GLY A 106 4.94 -4.24 6.39
CA GLY A 106 3.77 -3.97 7.22
C GLY A 106 3.54 -2.47 7.45
N LEU A 107 3.45 -1.65 6.38
CA LEU A 107 3.23 -0.21 6.53
C LEU A 107 1.75 0.09 6.76
N ALA A 108 0.91 -0.17 5.76
CA ALA A 108 -0.51 0.15 5.79
C ALA A 108 -1.35 -0.95 5.15
N ALA A 109 -2.49 -1.23 5.78
CA ALA A 109 -3.52 -2.11 5.23
C ALA A 109 -4.88 -1.43 5.28
N TYR A 110 -5.81 -1.88 4.44
CA TYR A 110 -7.15 -1.31 4.35
C TYR A 110 -8.19 -2.42 4.32
N LEU A 111 -9.30 -2.23 5.04
CA LEU A 111 -10.43 -3.13 4.94
C LEU A 111 -11.75 -2.36 4.85
N TYR A 112 -12.72 -2.95 4.17
CA TYR A 112 -14.05 -2.38 4.02
C TYR A 112 -15.08 -3.38 4.54
N THR A 113 -15.85 -2.98 5.55
CA THR A 113 -16.88 -3.81 6.17
C THR A 113 -17.96 -2.95 6.82
N ARG A 114 -19.18 -3.51 6.94
CA ARG A 114 -20.27 -2.92 7.73
C ARG A 114 -20.42 -3.61 9.09
N ASP A 115 -19.67 -4.67 9.35
CA ASP A 115 -19.67 -5.42 10.59
C ASP A 115 -18.58 -4.86 11.51
N ILE A 116 -18.98 -4.22 12.60
CA ILE A 116 -18.06 -3.62 13.58
C ILE A 116 -17.19 -4.68 14.26
N GLY A 117 -17.73 -5.87 14.51
CA GLY A 117 -16.96 -6.98 15.08
C GLY A 117 -15.85 -7.44 14.16
N ARG A 118 -16.13 -7.52 12.84
CA ARG A 118 -15.11 -7.80 11.83
C ARG A 118 -14.08 -6.68 11.74
N ALA A 119 -14.50 -5.42 11.81
CA ALA A 119 -13.58 -4.30 11.80
C ALA A 119 -12.51 -4.44 12.87
N PHE A 120 -12.89 -4.73 14.10
CA PHE A 120 -11.94 -4.93 15.22
C PHE A 120 -11.12 -6.22 15.09
N ARG A 121 -11.75 -7.35 14.75
CA ARG A 121 -11.01 -8.63 14.61
C ARG A 121 -9.96 -8.57 13.51
N VAL A 122 -10.34 -8.08 12.33
CA VAL A 122 -9.44 -8.06 11.16
C VAL A 122 -8.35 -7.01 11.35
N SER A 123 -8.69 -5.80 11.82
CA SER A 123 -7.66 -4.77 12.07
C SER A 123 -6.66 -5.20 13.14
N GLY A 124 -7.11 -5.93 14.18
CA GLY A 124 -6.21 -6.48 15.19
C GLY A 124 -5.37 -7.68 14.75
N ALA A 125 -5.82 -8.40 13.72
CA ALA A 125 -5.10 -9.55 13.17
C ALA A 125 -4.13 -9.19 12.01
N LEU A 126 -4.28 -8.03 11.41
CA LEU A 126 -3.39 -7.53 10.37
C LEU A 126 -2.06 -7.03 10.98
N GLU A 127 -0.95 -7.53 10.47
CA GLU A 127 0.42 -7.20 10.93
C GLU A 127 0.95 -5.95 10.23
N TYR A 128 0.26 -4.83 10.44
CA TYR A 128 0.58 -3.54 9.84
C TYR A 128 0.63 -2.44 10.90
N GLY A 129 1.46 -1.44 10.67
CA GLY A 129 1.55 -0.29 11.57
C GLY A 129 0.32 0.61 11.52
N MET A 130 -0.38 0.60 10.40
CA MET A 130 -1.59 1.39 10.16
C MET A 130 -2.66 0.56 9.48
N VAL A 131 -3.92 0.69 9.93
CA VAL A 131 -5.06 0.01 9.30
C VAL A 131 -6.19 1.01 9.08
N GLY A 132 -6.54 1.23 7.81
CA GLY A 132 -7.72 2.00 7.42
C GLY A 132 -8.97 1.12 7.37
N VAL A 133 -10.03 1.51 8.07
CA VAL A 133 -11.32 0.81 8.02
C VAL A 133 -12.35 1.70 7.35
N ASN A 134 -12.83 1.30 6.17
CA ASN A 134 -13.75 2.07 5.33
C ASN A 134 -13.22 3.46 4.93
N GLU A 135 -11.92 3.66 5.02
CA GLU A 135 -11.23 4.90 4.70
C GLU A 135 -9.97 4.59 3.88
N GLY A 136 -9.75 5.35 2.83
CA GLY A 136 -8.59 5.18 1.94
C GLY A 136 -7.46 6.18 2.18
N ILE A 137 -7.73 7.27 2.94
CA ILE A 137 -6.74 8.30 3.28
C ILE A 137 -6.58 8.33 4.78
N ILE A 138 -5.53 7.68 5.30
CA ILE A 138 -5.29 7.51 6.74
C ILE A 138 -4.14 8.38 7.27
N SER A 139 -3.46 9.10 6.40
CA SER A 139 -2.38 10.00 6.80
C SER A 139 -2.94 11.30 7.34
N CYS A 140 -2.69 11.59 8.62
CA CYS A 140 -3.00 12.87 9.26
C CYS A 140 -1.94 13.19 10.32
N ALA A 141 -1.78 14.48 10.65
CA ALA A 141 -0.74 14.93 11.58
C ALA A 141 -0.95 14.44 13.02
N GLU A 142 -2.18 14.15 13.40
CA GLU A 142 -2.57 13.74 14.76
C GLU A 142 -2.35 12.26 15.04
N ALA A 143 -2.29 11.43 13.99
CA ALA A 143 -2.11 9.98 14.12
C ALA A 143 -0.66 9.56 13.87
N PRO A 144 -0.16 8.55 14.60
CA PRO A 144 1.20 8.04 14.37
C PRO A 144 1.26 7.32 13.02
N PHE A 145 2.16 7.77 12.16
CA PHE A 145 2.42 7.18 10.84
C PHE A 145 3.69 6.33 10.91
N GLY A 146 3.62 5.09 10.49
CA GLY A 146 4.78 4.19 10.43
C GLY A 146 4.40 2.73 10.36
N GLY A 147 5.37 1.90 10.00
CA GLY A 147 5.22 0.48 9.76
C GLY A 147 5.73 -0.42 10.87
N VAL A 148 5.63 -1.71 10.61
CA VAL A 148 6.25 -2.81 11.35
C VAL A 148 6.99 -3.71 10.36
N LYS A 149 7.66 -4.76 10.81
CA LYS A 149 8.48 -5.65 9.98
C LYS A 149 9.54 -4.85 9.21
N GLU A 150 9.82 -5.20 7.95
CA GLU A 150 10.79 -4.50 7.08
C GLU A 150 10.34 -3.10 6.65
N SER A 151 9.09 -2.71 6.91
CA SER A 151 8.63 -1.33 6.70
C SER A 151 9.21 -0.33 7.71
N GLY A 152 9.98 -0.80 8.67
CA GLY A 152 10.79 0.01 9.56
C GLY A 152 10.30 0.06 11.00
N VAL A 153 11.03 0.83 11.81
CA VAL A 153 10.74 1.10 13.22
C VAL A 153 10.48 2.59 13.41
N GLY A 154 9.83 2.93 14.52
CA GLY A 154 9.50 4.31 14.83
C GLY A 154 8.17 4.78 14.24
N ARG A 155 7.82 6.02 14.56
CA ARG A 155 6.60 6.67 14.08
C ARG A 155 6.87 8.14 13.76
N GLU A 156 6.25 8.60 12.67
CA GLU A 156 6.16 10.02 12.34
C GLU A 156 4.82 10.59 12.82
N GLY A 157 4.72 11.90 12.90
CA GLY A 157 3.50 12.58 13.31
C GLY A 157 3.09 12.29 14.75
N SER A 158 1.95 12.82 15.15
CA SER A 158 1.41 12.74 16.51
C SER A 158 2.42 13.16 17.61
N ARG A 159 2.08 12.93 18.87
CA ARG A 159 3.02 13.11 19.99
C ARG A 159 4.19 12.10 19.97
N TYR A 160 3.97 10.92 19.38
CA TYR A 160 4.96 9.83 19.34
C TYR A 160 6.13 10.12 18.39
N GLY A 161 5.93 10.95 17.36
CA GLY A 161 7.00 11.35 16.46
C GLY A 161 8.15 12.09 17.15
N MET A 162 7.92 12.67 18.32
CA MET A 162 8.98 13.33 19.10
C MET A 162 9.92 12.31 19.77
N ASP A 163 9.46 11.10 20.02
CA ASP A 163 10.26 10.06 20.68
C ASP A 163 11.49 9.69 19.85
N GLU A 164 11.38 9.75 18.51
CA GLU A 164 12.45 9.43 17.57
C GLU A 164 13.61 10.47 17.59
N TYR A 165 13.36 11.66 18.12
CA TYR A 165 14.33 12.75 18.23
C TYR A 165 14.81 12.96 19.67
N SER A 166 14.41 12.11 20.60
CA SER A 166 14.64 12.24 22.02
C SER A 166 15.32 11.02 22.62
N VAL A 167 16.12 11.23 23.64
CA VAL A 167 16.73 10.15 24.43
C VAL A 167 16.31 10.30 25.88
N MET A 168 15.76 9.24 26.44
CA MET A 168 15.41 9.21 27.85
C MET A 168 16.66 9.12 28.71
N LYS A 169 16.86 10.10 29.61
CA LYS A 169 17.97 10.12 30.55
C LYS A 169 17.48 10.11 31.99
N TYR A 170 17.86 9.10 32.73
CA TYR A 170 17.67 9.07 34.18
C TYR A 170 18.81 9.77 34.88
N THR A 171 18.51 10.71 35.77
CA THR A 171 19.48 11.35 36.65
C THR A 171 18.98 11.24 38.09
N CYS A 172 19.80 10.65 38.98
CA CYS A 172 19.55 10.62 40.41
C CYS A 172 20.48 11.58 41.09
N LEU A 173 19.96 12.53 41.84
CA LEU A 173 20.71 13.48 42.63
C LEU A 173 20.58 13.13 44.12
N GLY A 174 21.72 12.97 44.78
CA GLY A 174 21.79 12.73 46.23
C GLY A 174 22.79 13.71 46.88
N GLY A 175 22.66 13.92 48.20
CA GLY A 175 23.64 14.66 48.99
C GLY A 175 23.72 16.16 48.71
N LEU A 176 22.66 16.77 48.14
CA LEU A 176 22.62 18.20 47.87
C LEU A 176 22.14 19.06 49.04
N ALA A 177 21.93 18.44 50.22
CA ALA A 177 21.68 19.19 51.45
C ALA A 177 23.01 19.79 51.91
N GLY A 178 23.18 21.12 51.75
CA GLY A 178 24.23 21.90 52.40
C GLY A 178 23.94 22.17 53.87
#